data_e723995a1e332ee7332fea643839d5eb
#
_entry.id   e723995a1e332ee7332fea643839d5eb
#
_cell.length_a   1.000
_cell.length_b   1.000
_cell.length_c   1.000
_cell.angle_alpha   90.00
_cell.angle_beta   90.00
_cell.angle_gamma   90.00
#
_symmetry.space_group_name_H-M   'P 1'
#
loop_
_entity.id
_entity.type
_entity.pdbx_description
1 polymer ?
#
loop_
_entity_poly.entity_id
_entity_poly.type
_entity_poly.pdbx_seq_one_letter_code
_entity_poly.pdbx_strand_id
1 'polypeptide(L)'
;MCGIVGAISAVRLKRNVVPILIEGLKKLEYRGYDSAGLAIQSTNGLIRTIKRVRAVGRVAALESQSEGLTATSGIAHTRWATHGAVNTDNAHPHISERDGLSICVVHNGIIENHEDLRIALQA
;
A
#
# COMPACT_ATOMS: atom_id res chain seq x y z
N MET A 1 -5.60 15.12 3.34
CA MET A 1 -4.68 14.37 4.24
C MET A 1 -4.79 12.89 3.95
N CYS A 2 -3.66 12.22 3.77
CA CYS A 2 -3.61 10.80 3.48
C CYS A 2 -4.02 9.93 4.69
N GLY A 3 -4.45 8.70 4.43
CA GLY A 3 -4.78 7.71 5.46
C GLY A 3 -3.92 6.45 5.33
N ILE A 4 -3.57 5.84 6.45
CA ILE A 4 -2.82 4.59 6.50
C ILE A 4 -3.59 3.57 7.34
N VAL A 5 -3.64 2.34 6.86
CA VAL A 5 -4.19 1.18 7.57
C VAL A 5 -3.17 0.05 7.54
N GLY A 6 -2.97 -0.59 8.67
CA GLY A 6 -2.18 -1.81 8.76
C GLY A 6 -2.95 -2.91 9.48
N ALA A 7 -2.79 -4.14 9.06
CA ALA A 7 -3.43 -5.29 9.67
C ALA A 7 -2.53 -6.52 9.62
N ILE A 8 -2.55 -7.30 10.70
CA ILE A 8 -1.89 -8.59 10.81
C ILE A 8 -2.80 -9.56 11.54
N SER A 9 -2.98 -10.74 10.98
CA SER A 9 -3.72 -11.84 11.63
C SER A 9 -2.79 -12.65 12.51
N ALA A 10 -3.29 -13.07 13.67
CA ALA A 10 -2.57 -14.04 14.48
C ALA A 10 -2.34 -15.34 13.71
N VAL A 11 -1.16 -15.94 13.88
CA VAL A 11 -0.71 -17.15 13.16
C VAL A 11 -1.74 -18.29 13.25
N ARG A 12 -2.40 -18.44 14.41
CA ARG A 12 -3.41 -19.49 14.63
C ARG A 12 -4.72 -19.25 13.89
N LEU A 13 -5.07 -17.98 13.64
CA LEU A 13 -6.38 -17.63 13.08
C LEU A 13 -6.36 -17.57 11.56
N LYS A 14 -5.24 -17.27 10.95
CA LYS A 14 -5.04 -17.12 9.48
C LYS A 14 -6.16 -16.34 8.80
N ARG A 15 -6.69 -15.30 9.46
CA ARG A 15 -7.77 -14.48 8.91
C ARG A 15 -7.28 -13.68 7.71
N ASN A 16 -8.13 -13.59 6.71
CA ASN A 16 -7.88 -12.71 5.58
C ASN A 16 -7.99 -11.24 6.03
N VAL A 17 -6.90 -10.49 5.94
CA VAL A 17 -6.87 -9.07 6.33
C VAL A 17 -7.28 -8.12 5.21
N VAL A 18 -7.42 -8.58 3.97
CA VAL A 18 -7.77 -7.73 2.82
C VAL A 18 -9.08 -6.96 3.05
N PRO A 19 -10.18 -7.58 3.49
CA PRO A 19 -11.41 -6.84 3.81
C PRO A 19 -11.21 -5.79 4.91
N ILE A 20 -10.37 -6.07 5.91
CA ILE A 20 -10.07 -5.13 7.01
C ILE A 20 -9.34 -3.90 6.47
N LEU A 21 -8.37 -4.10 5.58
CA LEU A 21 -7.63 -3.01 4.94
C LEU A 21 -8.57 -2.14 4.11
N ILE A 22 -9.41 -2.73 3.27
CA ILE A 22 -10.36 -2.02 2.41
C ILE A 22 -11.39 -1.23 3.25
N GLU A 23 -12.01 -1.85 4.25
CA GLU A 23 -12.96 -1.17 5.13
C GLU A 23 -12.32 -0.04 5.95
N GLY A 24 -11.08 -0.25 6.39
CA GLY A 24 -10.30 0.81 7.04
C GLY A 24 -10.04 2.00 6.11
N LEU A 25 -9.68 1.75 4.85
CA LEU A 25 -9.50 2.82 3.86
C LEU A 25 -10.81 3.56 3.55
N LYS A 26 -11.93 2.86 3.43
CA LYS A 26 -13.25 3.48 3.24
C LYS A 26 -13.58 4.48 4.35
N LYS A 27 -13.24 4.15 5.59
CA LYS A 27 -13.42 5.05 6.74
C LYS A 27 -12.50 6.28 6.70
N LEU A 28 -11.36 6.19 6.02
CA LEU A 28 -10.40 7.28 5.87
C LEU A 28 -10.57 8.06 4.56
N GLU A 29 -11.47 7.64 3.68
CA GLU A 29 -11.65 8.22 2.34
C GLU A 29 -12.04 9.71 2.38
N TYR A 30 -12.74 10.15 3.42
CA TYR A 30 -13.06 11.58 3.63
C TYR A 30 -11.82 12.47 3.75
N ARG A 31 -10.65 11.90 4.07
CA ARG A 31 -9.36 12.59 4.22
C ARG A 31 -8.59 12.72 2.90
N GLY A 32 -8.93 11.91 1.90
CA GLY A 32 -8.25 11.89 0.60
C GLY A 32 -8.63 10.66 -0.21
N TYR A 33 -8.85 10.86 -1.52
CA TYR A 33 -9.34 9.82 -2.41
C TYR A 33 -8.85 9.97 -3.86
N ASP A 34 -7.72 10.64 -4.09
CA ASP A 34 -7.16 10.74 -5.45
C ASP A 34 -6.52 9.42 -5.92
N SER A 35 -6.03 8.65 -5.00
CA SER A 35 -5.59 7.28 -5.25
C SER A 35 -5.59 6.45 -3.97
N ALA A 36 -5.64 5.15 -4.12
CA ALA A 36 -5.58 4.19 -3.02
C ALA A 36 -4.74 2.99 -3.41
N GLY A 37 -4.19 2.29 -2.43
CA GLY A 37 -3.45 1.07 -2.68
C GLY A 37 -3.26 0.23 -1.44
N LEU A 38 -2.90 -1.01 -1.66
CA LEU A 38 -2.53 -1.96 -0.62
C LEU A 38 -1.32 -2.80 -1.05
N ALA A 39 -0.57 -3.24 -0.07
CA ALA A 39 0.43 -4.28 -0.21
C ALA A 39 0.14 -5.36 0.83
N ILE A 40 0.03 -6.58 0.39
CA ILE A 40 -0.34 -7.73 1.21
C ILE A 40 0.72 -8.80 1.14
N GLN A 41 0.90 -9.50 2.23
CA GLN A 41 1.79 -10.64 2.32
C GLN A 41 0.99 -11.91 2.59
N SER A 42 1.20 -12.90 1.72
CA SER A 42 0.70 -14.26 1.90
C SER A 42 1.87 -15.21 2.10
N THR A 43 1.62 -16.28 2.82
CA THR A 43 2.59 -17.35 3.05
C THR A 43 2.00 -18.66 2.58
N ASN A 44 2.69 -19.34 1.68
CA ASN A 44 2.37 -20.70 1.25
C ASN A 44 3.57 -21.61 1.59
N GLY A 45 3.44 -22.36 2.67
CA GLY A 45 4.55 -23.12 3.21
C GLY A 45 5.68 -22.20 3.67
N LEU A 46 6.87 -22.34 3.09
CA LEU A 46 8.04 -21.51 3.36
C LEU A 46 8.14 -20.28 2.44
N ILE A 47 7.27 -20.20 1.42
CA ILE A 47 7.31 -19.11 0.44
C ILE A 47 6.45 -17.95 0.95
N ARG A 48 7.06 -16.78 1.03
CA ARG A 48 6.38 -15.51 1.28
C ARG A 48 6.28 -14.74 -0.01
N THR A 49 5.09 -14.30 -0.35
CA THR A 49 4.85 -13.47 -1.53
C THR A 49 4.25 -12.14 -1.11
N ILE A 50 4.73 -11.07 -1.73
CA ILE A 50 4.15 -9.74 -1.58
C ILE A 50 3.40 -9.42 -2.86
N LYS A 51 2.15 -8.97 -2.72
CA LYS A 51 1.35 -8.46 -3.83
C LYS A 51 0.95 -7.02 -3.53
N ARG A 52 1.19 -6.15 -4.49
CA ARG A 52 0.80 -4.75 -4.45
C ARG A 52 -0.31 -4.47 -5.46
N VAL A 53 -1.36 -3.76 -5.04
CA VAL A 53 -2.44 -3.27 -5.91
C VAL A 53 -2.62 -1.78 -5.66
N ARG A 54 -2.72 -0.99 -6.71
CA ARG A 54 -2.92 0.46 -6.64
C ARG A 54 -3.96 0.90 -7.68
N ALA A 55 -4.79 1.84 -7.30
CA ALA A 55 -5.83 2.40 -8.16
C ALA A 55 -5.90 3.93 -8.02
N VAL A 56 -6.09 4.62 -9.12
CA VAL A 56 -6.44 6.04 -9.14
C VAL A 56 -7.94 6.16 -8.87
N GLY A 57 -8.32 7.14 -8.07
CA GLY A 57 -9.69 7.40 -7.68
C GLY A 57 -10.04 6.85 -6.30
N ARG A 58 -11.31 6.55 -6.11
CA ARG A 58 -11.86 6.13 -4.82
C ARG A 58 -11.47 4.71 -4.44
N VAL A 59 -11.59 4.40 -3.16
CA VAL A 59 -11.31 3.08 -2.59
C VAL A 59 -12.10 1.97 -3.27
N ALA A 60 -13.30 2.25 -3.78
CA ALA A 60 -14.09 1.29 -4.55
C ALA A 60 -13.34 0.73 -5.78
N ALA A 61 -12.52 1.53 -6.45
CA ALA A 61 -11.70 1.07 -7.57
C ALA A 61 -10.61 0.08 -7.10
N LEU A 62 -9.98 0.35 -5.96
CA LEU A 62 -9.03 -0.57 -5.33
C LEU A 62 -9.72 -1.87 -4.89
N GLU A 63 -10.91 -1.77 -4.30
CA GLU A 63 -11.70 -2.92 -3.86
C GLU A 63 -11.98 -3.87 -5.03
N SER A 64 -12.47 -3.35 -6.16
CA SER A 64 -12.73 -4.15 -7.37
C SER A 64 -11.47 -4.87 -7.87
N GLN A 65 -10.32 -4.19 -7.86
CA GLN A 65 -9.04 -4.78 -8.29
C GLN A 65 -8.46 -5.77 -7.25
N SER A 66 -8.99 -5.77 -6.04
CA SER A 66 -8.53 -6.62 -4.94
C SER A 66 -9.44 -7.82 -4.69
N GLU A 67 -10.48 -8.02 -5.50
CA GLU A 67 -11.39 -9.16 -5.38
C GLU A 67 -10.65 -10.49 -5.43
N GLY A 68 -11.03 -11.40 -4.53
CA GLY A 68 -10.44 -12.73 -4.43
C GLY A 68 -9.04 -12.78 -3.80
N LEU A 69 -8.45 -11.65 -3.45
CA LEU A 69 -7.16 -11.63 -2.75
C LEU A 69 -7.33 -12.03 -1.29
N THR A 70 -6.38 -12.84 -0.81
CA THR A 70 -6.30 -13.26 0.59
C THR A 70 -4.89 -13.06 1.11
N ALA A 71 -4.78 -12.59 2.34
CA ALA A 71 -3.49 -12.40 3.00
C ALA A 71 -3.66 -12.38 4.52
N THR A 72 -2.57 -12.67 5.23
CA THR A 72 -2.55 -12.65 6.69
C THR A 72 -1.93 -11.38 7.26
N SER A 73 -1.29 -10.58 6.44
CA SER A 73 -0.78 -9.25 6.82
C SER A 73 -0.79 -8.30 5.63
N GLY A 74 -0.86 -7.01 5.90
CA GLY A 74 -0.81 -6.00 4.87
C GLY A 74 -0.85 -4.58 5.40
N ILE A 75 -0.52 -3.67 4.50
CA ILE A 75 -0.59 -2.21 4.67
C ILE A 75 -1.40 -1.61 3.54
N ALA A 76 -2.09 -0.52 3.81
CA ALA A 76 -2.92 0.15 2.83
C ALA A 76 -2.90 1.67 3.03
N HIS A 77 -3.20 2.41 1.98
CA HIS A 77 -3.05 3.85 1.93
C HIS A 77 -4.12 4.48 1.05
N THR A 78 -4.69 5.61 1.50
CA THR A 78 -5.41 6.57 0.67
C THR A 78 -4.58 7.83 0.52
N ARG A 79 -4.44 8.33 -0.71
CA ARG A 79 -3.65 9.51 -1.02
C ARG A 79 -4.55 10.73 -1.25
N TRP A 80 -4.09 11.85 -0.69
CA TRP A 80 -4.49 13.19 -1.12
C TRP A 80 -3.23 13.90 -1.60
N ALA A 81 -3.08 14.02 -2.91
CA ALA A 81 -1.86 14.55 -3.50
C ALA A 81 -1.69 16.03 -3.18
N THR A 82 -0.62 16.36 -2.48
CA THR A 82 -0.12 17.72 -2.31
C THR A 82 1.09 17.97 -3.22
N HIS A 83 1.81 16.92 -3.59
CA HIS A 83 2.99 16.92 -4.44
C HIS A 83 2.94 15.72 -5.40
N GLY A 84 3.36 15.97 -6.64
CA GLY A 84 3.37 14.95 -7.68
C GLY A 84 2.00 14.72 -8.33
N ALA A 85 2.01 14.16 -9.54
CA ALA A 85 0.82 13.87 -10.30
C ALA A 85 -0.06 12.80 -9.65
N VAL A 86 -1.37 12.88 -9.88
CA VAL A 86 -2.32 11.83 -9.53
C VAL A 86 -2.28 10.75 -10.59
N ASN A 87 -1.47 9.75 -10.36
CA ASN A 87 -1.31 8.58 -11.23
C ASN A 87 -0.96 7.34 -10.40
N THR A 88 -0.94 6.18 -11.04
CA THR A 88 -0.66 4.92 -10.38
C THR A 88 0.79 4.86 -9.87
N ASP A 89 1.75 5.49 -10.54
CA ASP A 89 3.16 5.44 -10.14
C ASP A 89 3.43 6.17 -8.84
N ASN A 90 2.67 7.25 -8.59
CA ASN A 90 2.75 8.01 -7.35
C ASN A 90 1.80 7.51 -6.25
N ALA A 91 0.93 6.53 -6.55
CA ALA A 91 0.08 5.92 -5.55
C ALA A 91 0.88 5.01 -4.62
N HIS A 92 0.55 5.04 -3.34
CA HIS A 92 1.14 4.13 -2.34
C HIS A 92 0.39 2.80 -2.27
N PRO A 93 1.01 1.73 -1.80
CA PRO A 93 2.40 1.59 -1.33
C PRO A 93 3.42 1.62 -2.46
N HIS A 94 4.63 2.09 -2.15
CA HIS A 94 5.80 1.91 -2.99
C HIS A 94 6.47 0.58 -2.68
N ILE A 95 7.11 -0.03 -3.68
CA ILE A 95 7.83 -1.30 -3.55
C ILE A 95 9.28 -1.13 -4.01
N SER A 96 10.19 -1.75 -3.28
CA SER A 96 11.58 -1.96 -3.69
C SER A 96 11.88 -3.44 -3.63
N GLU A 97 12.54 -3.95 -4.67
CA GLU A 97 12.90 -5.36 -4.79
C GLU A 97 14.39 -5.49 -5.11
N ARG A 98 15.09 -6.25 -4.29
CA ARG A 98 16.51 -6.53 -4.49
C ARG A 98 16.88 -7.88 -3.88
N ASP A 99 17.61 -8.70 -4.66
CA ASP A 99 18.17 -9.99 -4.21
C ASP A 99 17.12 -10.94 -3.59
N GLY A 100 15.91 -10.97 -4.14
CA GLY A 100 14.79 -11.77 -3.64
C GLY A 100 14.08 -11.20 -2.40
N LEU A 101 14.50 -10.03 -1.93
CA LEU A 101 13.83 -9.29 -0.85
C LEU A 101 12.93 -8.22 -1.45
N SER A 102 11.68 -8.19 -1.02
CA SER A 102 10.72 -7.13 -1.37
C SER A 102 10.31 -6.36 -0.11
N ILE A 103 10.35 -5.04 -0.20
CA ILE A 103 9.92 -4.13 0.86
C ILE A 103 8.86 -3.20 0.31
N CYS A 104 7.72 -3.09 1.01
CA CYS A 104 6.67 -2.13 0.69
C CYS A 104 6.57 -1.08 1.79
N VAL A 105 6.42 0.18 1.40
CA VAL A 105 6.25 1.30 2.32
C VAL A 105 5.06 2.17 1.94
N VAL A 106 4.41 2.70 2.96
CA VAL A 106 3.46 3.80 2.88
C VAL A 106 3.99 4.97 3.70
N HIS A 107 3.78 6.19 3.20
CA HIS A 107 4.30 7.38 3.85
C HIS A 107 3.34 8.55 3.69
N ASN A 108 3.04 9.21 4.79
CA ASN A 108 2.32 10.48 4.82
C ASN A 108 3.30 11.57 5.22
N GLY A 109 3.71 12.38 4.28
CA GLY A 109 4.67 13.45 4.52
C GLY A 109 5.51 13.80 3.30
N ILE A 110 6.50 14.64 3.50
CA ILE A 110 7.45 15.11 2.50
C ILE A 110 8.86 14.80 3.02
N ILE A 111 9.70 14.22 2.15
CA ILE A 111 11.13 14.06 2.41
C ILE A 111 11.81 15.33 1.89
N GLU A 112 12.16 16.25 2.79
CA GLU A 112 12.63 17.58 2.43
C GLU A 112 13.93 17.56 1.62
N ASN A 113 14.85 16.66 1.93
CA ASN A 113 16.13 16.49 1.23
C ASN A 113 16.09 15.41 0.14
N HIS A 114 14.92 15.18 -0.48
CA HIS A 114 14.74 14.10 -1.46
C HIS A 114 15.65 14.24 -2.70
N GLU A 115 15.97 15.46 -3.12
CA GLU A 115 16.86 15.71 -4.27
C GLU A 115 18.29 15.25 -3.96
N ASP A 116 18.84 15.59 -2.79
CA ASP A 116 20.18 15.17 -2.37
C ASP A 116 20.28 13.65 -2.28
N LEU A 117 19.22 13.02 -1.72
CA LEU A 117 19.13 11.56 -1.63
C LEU A 117 19.04 10.92 -3.02
N ARG A 118 18.29 11.51 -3.93
CA ARG A 118 18.16 11.01 -5.31
C ARG A 118 19.50 11.03 -6.02
N ILE A 119 20.25 12.15 -5.94
CA ILE A 119 21.58 12.28 -6.53
C ILE A 119 22.53 11.23 -5.97
N ALA A 120 22.53 11.04 -4.66
CA ALA A 120 23.39 10.06 -4.00
C ALA A 120 23.07 8.60 -4.40
N LEU A 121 21.78 8.28 -4.61
CA LEU A 121 21.34 6.94 -4.99
C LEU A 121 21.51 6.64 -6.50
N GLN A 122 21.61 7.66 -7.34
CA GLN A 122 21.84 7.52 -8.78
C GLN A 122 23.32 7.55 -9.17
N ALA A 123 24.18 7.95 -8.27
CA ALA A 123 25.63 7.90 -8.44
C ALA A 123 26.16 6.48 -8.27
#